data_0b720249dabca725f5e5b6f08e457def
#
_entry.id   0b720249dabca725f5e5b6f08e457def
#
_cell.length_a   1.000
_cell.length_b   1.000
_cell.length_c   1.000
_cell.angle_alpha   90.00
_cell.angle_beta   90.00
_cell.angle_gamma   90.00
#
_symmetry.space_group_name_H-M   'P 1'
#
loop_
_entity.id
_entity.type
_entity.pdbx_description
1 polymer ?
#
loop_
_entity_poly.entity_id
_entity_poly.type
_entity_poly.pdbx_seq_one_letter_code
_entity_poly.pdbx_strand_id
1 'polypeptide(L)'
;PGTPEPKTQLQASMKDLDFGHVLRSLGLEVSESPDSLGSLSGTLSASGMLSDPATLDVIQDLRFVAPKKKPAEVLRVRGEFTHQVTTNSGARKSIEVSPASPDFIAIADVPPLFIRALLIAEDSAFFSHPGIDLTEMPRAIAINMARGGAFRGASTITQQLAKNLYLTREKSLQRKLRELSYSFLLEATLGKQRILEVYLNIIEWGPGLYGLRPAARHYFDKEP
;
A
#
# COMPACT_ATOMS: atom_id res chain seq x y z
N PRO A 1 42.52 -15.77 4.14
CA PRO A 1 41.62 -14.90 4.84
C PRO A 1 41.22 -13.80 3.84
N GLY A 2 39.97 -13.83 3.34
CA GLY A 2 39.50 -12.80 2.41
C GLY A 2 39.41 -11.47 3.15
N THR A 3 39.76 -10.37 2.48
CA THR A 3 39.49 -9.03 2.97
C THR A 3 38.01 -8.88 3.26
N PRO A 4 37.61 -8.35 4.43
CA PRO A 4 36.18 -8.13 4.71
C PRO A 4 35.60 -7.21 3.63
N GLU A 5 34.46 -7.60 3.07
CA GLU A 5 33.76 -6.75 2.10
C GLU A 5 33.45 -5.38 2.72
N PRO A 6 33.64 -4.30 1.97
CA PRO A 6 33.40 -2.96 2.49
C PRO A 6 31.89 -2.77 2.75
N LYS A 7 31.55 -2.23 3.92
CA LYS A 7 30.20 -1.72 4.19
C LYS A 7 29.96 -0.51 3.30
N THR A 8 28.84 -0.53 2.60
CA THR A 8 28.37 0.59 1.78
C THR A 8 27.44 1.46 2.61
N GLN A 9 27.54 2.76 2.46
CA GLN A 9 26.57 3.71 3.01
C GLN A 9 26.02 4.55 1.86
N LEU A 10 24.71 4.57 1.74
CA LEU A 10 23.98 5.35 0.75
C LEU A 10 23.05 6.31 1.48
N GLN A 11 22.96 7.53 0.99
CA GLN A 11 22.02 8.52 1.49
C GLN A 11 21.39 9.26 0.32
N ALA A 12 20.07 9.37 0.37
CA ALA A 12 19.29 10.19 -0.56
C ALA A 12 18.45 11.19 0.23
N SER A 13 18.36 12.41 -0.27
CA SER A 13 17.45 13.43 0.26
C SER A 13 16.56 13.95 -0.86
N MET A 14 15.32 14.26 -0.52
CA MET A 14 14.38 14.90 -1.43
C MET A 14 13.72 16.07 -0.73
N LYS A 15 13.46 17.12 -1.48
CA LYS A 15 12.79 18.31 -0.97
C LYS A 15 11.67 18.69 -1.94
N ASP A 16 10.46 18.74 -1.40
CA ASP A 16 9.24 19.18 -2.12
C ASP A 16 9.06 18.47 -3.46
N LEU A 17 9.34 17.16 -3.52
CA LEU A 17 9.16 16.34 -4.71
C LEU A 17 7.66 16.26 -5.04
N ASP A 18 7.22 17.03 -6.02
CA ASP A 18 5.84 17.05 -6.49
C ASP A 18 5.53 15.84 -7.36
N PHE A 19 4.56 15.01 -6.94
CA PHE A 19 4.21 13.79 -7.67
C PHE A 19 3.62 14.08 -9.06
N GLY A 20 2.84 15.14 -9.22
CA GLY A 20 2.27 15.54 -10.51
C GLY A 20 3.36 15.97 -11.47
N HIS A 21 4.36 16.72 -10.98
CA HIS A 21 5.52 17.13 -11.78
C HIS A 21 6.35 15.91 -12.22
N VAL A 22 6.65 14.99 -11.31
CA VAL A 22 7.41 13.76 -11.63
C VAL A 22 6.70 12.96 -12.71
N LEU A 23 5.40 12.73 -12.56
CA LEU A 23 4.63 11.96 -13.55
C LEU A 23 4.69 12.63 -14.93
N ARG A 24 4.48 13.94 -15.02
CA ARG A 24 4.58 14.69 -16.30
C ARG A 24 5.97 14.62 -16.91
N SER A 25 7.02 14.79 -16.09
CA SER A 25 8.41 14.71 -16.58
C SER A 25 8.75 13.36 -17.18
N LEU A 26 8.02 12.32 -16.79
CA LEU A 26 8.12 10.99 -17.37
C LEU A 26 7.19 10.77 -18.56
N GLY A 27 6.54 11.83 -19.08
CA GLY A 27 5.61 11.75 -20.21
C GLY A 27 4.28 11.07 -19.88
N LEU A 28 3.90 11.05 -18.60
CA LEU A 28 2.74 10.33 -18.12
C LEU A 28 1.55 11.28 -17.94
N GLU A 29 0.39 10.91 -18.48
CA GLU A 29 -0.83 11.70 -18.29
C GLU A 29 -1.24 11.71 -16.81
N VAL A 30 -1.44 12.90 -16.29
CA VAL A 30 -2.08 13.13 -14.99
C VAL A 30 -3.48 13.61 -15.31
N SER A 31 -4.48 12.75 -15.18
CA SER A 31 -5.88 13.04 -15.46
C SER A 31 -6.49 14.11 -14.54
N GLU A 32 -5.75 14.50 -13.52
CA GLU A 32 -6.14 15.50 -12.53
C GLU A 32 -5.23 16.73 -12.60
N SER A 33 -5.69 17.81 -11.95
CA SER A 33 -4.81 18.98 -11.77
C SER A 33 -3.47 18.54 -11.19
N PRO A 34 -2.34 19.01 -11.75
CA PRO A 34 -0.98 18.64 -11.28
C PRO A 34 -0.77 18.79 -9.79
N ASP A 35 -1.42 19.79 -9.20
CA ASP A 35 -1.31 20.12 -7.78
C ASP A 35 -2.15 19.20 -6.86
N SER A 36 -2.83 18.19 -7.44
CA SER A 36 -3.77 17.33 -6.72
C SER A 36 -3.14 16.12 -6.03
N LEU A 37 -1.86 15.82 -6.33
CA LEU A 37 -1.19 14.60 -5.84
C LEU A 37 -0.28 14.83 -4.63
N GLY A 38 0.00 16.10 -4.28
CA GLY A 38 0.84 16.46 -3.14
C GLY A 38 2.34 16.32 -3.39
N SER A 39 3.13 16.64 -2.38
CA SER A 39 4.59 16.59 -2.45
C SER A 39 5.21 15.81 -1.29
N LEU A 40 6.40 15.26 -1.53
CA LEU A 40 7.17 14.46 -0.59
C LEU A 40 8.51 15.11 -0.32
N SER A 41 8.86 15.24 0.96
CA SER A 41 10.20 15.61 1.42
C SER A 41 10.71 14.56 2.38
N GLY A 42 12.03 14.45 2.52
CA GLY A 42 12.60 13.57 3.52
C GLY A 42 13.97 13.01 3.15
N THR A 43 14.41 12.07 3.94
CA THR A 43 15.68 11.38 3.79
C THR A 43 15.50 9.87 3.80
N LEU A 44 16.34 9.20 3.04
CA LEU A 44 16.47 7.75 3.03
C LEU A 44 17.95 7.44 3.17
N SER A 45 18.33 6.62 4.13
CA SER A 45 19.69 6.10 4.26
C SER A 45 19.68 4.59 4.31
N ALA A 46 20.71 3.98 3.74
CA ALA A 46 20.93 2.55 3.78
C ALA A 46 22.38 2.26 4.09
N SER A 47 22.65 1.35 5.03
CA SER A 47 24.01 0.94 5.40
C SER A 47 24.08 -0.58 5.55
N GLY A 48 25.18 -1.17 5.05
CA GLY A 48 25.38 -2.62 5.09
C GLY A 48 26.17 -3.14 3.90
N MET A 49 26.08 -4.43 3.63
CA MET A 49 26.77 -5.06 2.49
C MET A 49 25.78 -5.22 1.33
N LEU A 50 26.13 -4.68 0.16
CA LEU A 50 25.28 -4.81 -1.05
C LEU A 50 25.19 -6.25 -1.56
N SER A 51 26.23 -7.06 -1.31
CA SER A 51 26.26 -8.49 -1.65
C SER A 51 25.31 -9.32 -0.77
N ASP A 52 24.98 -8.84 0.43
CA ASP A 52 24.02 -9.47 1.32
C ASP A 52 22.96 -8.47 1.76
N PRO A 53 21.83 -8.39 1.02
CA PRO A 53 20.74 -7.47 1.32
C PRO A 53 20.15 -7.66 2.73
N ALA A 54 20.29 -8.83 3.36
CA ALA A 54 19.80 -9.04 4.72
C ALA A 54 20.55 -8.20 5.78
N THR A 55 21.76 -7.73 5.44
CA THR A 55 22.57 -6.87 6.33
C THR A 55 22.28 -5.39 6.17
N LEU A 56 21.47 -5.01 5.18
CA LEU A 56 21.16 -3.61 4.93
C LEU A 56 20.17 -3.10 6.00
N ASP A 57 20.63 -2.09 6.74
CA ASP A 57 19.81 -1.29 7.63
C ASP A 57 19.33 -0.06 6.85
N VAL A 58 18.01 0.09 6.72
CA VAL A 58 17.38 1.19 6.00
C VAL A 58 16.62 2.06 6.98
N ILE A 59 16.95 3.34 6.99
CA ILE A 59 16.27 4.36 7.79
C ILE A 59 15.57 5.32 6.84
N GLN A 60 14.28 5.56 7.08
CA GLN A 60 13.48 6.53 6.33
C GLN A 60 12.89 7.59 7.27
N ASP A 61 12.95 8.83 6.82
CA ASP A 61 12.23 9.95 7.41
C ASP A 61 11.50 10.66 6.26
N LEU A 62 10.20 10.40 6.11
CA LEU A 62 9.40 10.85 4.99
C LEU A 62 8.26 11.72 5.49
N ARG A 63 8.14 12.91 4.92
CA ARG A 63 7.08 13.88 5.20
C ARG A 63 6.31 14.20 3.94
N PHE A 64 5.03 13.83 3.92
CA PHE A 64 4.13 14.15 2.84
C PHE A 64 3.32 15.41 3.14
N VAL A 65 3.23 16.30 2.16
CA VAL A 65 2.36 17.47 2.20
C VAL A 65 1.21 17.23 1.23
N ALA A 66 0.02 17.05 1.81
CA ALA A 66 -1.18 16.84 1.03
C ALA A 66 -1.55 18.10 0.22
N PRO A 67 -2.15 17.95 -0.97
CA PRO A 67 -2.62 19.07 -1.77
C PRO A 67 -3.73 19.81 -1.04
N LYS A 68 -3.86 21.13 -1.30
CA LYS A 68 -4.94 21.95 -0.73
C LYS A 68 -6.32 21.41 -1.10
N LYS A 69 -6.49 20.97 -2.34
CA LYS A 69 -7.71 20.32 -2.83
C LYS A 69 -7.40 18.84 -3.09
N LYS A 70 -7.89 17.99 -2.22
CA LYS A 70 -7.73 16.54 -2.37
C LYS A 70 -8.64 16.01 -3.48
N PRO A 71 -8.21 14.97 -4.22
CA PRO A 71 -9.03 14.33 -5.25
C PRO A 71 -10.38 13.82 -4.70
N ALA A 72 -11.44 13.99 -5.48
CA ALA A 72 -12.79 13.60 -5.07
C ALA A 72 -12.89 12.08 -4.82
N GLU A 73 -12.19 11.27 -5.63
CA GLU A 73 -12.14 9.82 -5.48
C GLU A 73 -11.45 9.38 -4.19
N VAL A 74 -10.52 10.18 -3.64
CA VAL A 74 -9.90 9.92 -2.34
C VAL A 74 -10.83 10.36 -1.20
N LEU A 75 -11.53 11.47 -1.38
CA LEU A 75 -12.48 11.96 -0.37
C LEU A 75 -13.68 11.04 -0.20
N ARG A 76 -14.18 10.43 -1.27
CA ARG A 76 -15.36 9.54 -1.23
C ARG A 76 -15.18 8.34 -0.29
N VAL A 77 -13.95 7.82 -0.12
CA VAL A 77 -13.71 6.64 0.73
C VAL A 77 -13.67 6.96 2.23
N ARG A 78 -13.86 8.22 2.62
CA ARG A 78 -14.04 8.61 4.03
C ARG A 78 -15.36 8.12 4.62
N GLY A 79 -16.42 8.12 3.82
CA GLY A 79 -17.76 7.68 4.19
C GLY A 79 -18.12 6.34 3.56
N GLU A 80 -19.41 6.16 3.35
CA GLU A 80 -19.96 5.02 2.61
C GLU A 80 -19.74 5.19 1.12
N PHE A 81 -19.41 4.10 0.43
CA PHE A 81 -19.22 4.13 -1.01
C PHE A 81 -19.37 2.75 -1.64
N THR A 82 -19.56 2.74 -2.96
CA THR A 82 -19.53 1.51 -3.76
C THR A 82 -18.22 1.43 -4.53
N HIS A 83 -17.52 0.31 -4.44
CA HIS A 83 -16.32 0.00 -5.21
C HIS A 83 -16.65 -0.97 -6.34
N GLN A 84 -16.25 -0.63 -7.58
CA GLN A 84 -16.42 -1.48 -8.75
C GLN A 84 -15.15 -2.27 -9.00
N VAL A 85 -15.25 -3.58 -9.11
CA VAL A 85 -14.13 -4.45 -9.46
C VAL A 85 -14.45 -5.22 -10.74
N THR A 86 -13.42 -5.49 -11.53
CA THR A 86 -13.50 -6.42 -12.66
C THR A 86 -12.84 -7.72 -12.25
N THR A 87 -13.59 -8.80 -12.21
CA THR A 87 -13.09 -10.13 -11.87
C THR A 87 -12.14 -10.68 -12.94
N ASN A 88 -11.45 -11.77 -12.65
CA ASN A 88 -10.59 -12.45 -13.63
C ASN A 88 -11.36 -12.99 -14.85
N SER A 89 -12.67 -13.25 -14.70
CA SER A 89 -13.57 -13.64 -15.80
C SER A 89 -14.07 -12.45 -16.64
N GLY A 90 -13.67 -11.21 -16.31
CA GLY A 90 -14.15 -9.99 -16.97
C GLY A 90 -15.49 -9.49 -16.46
N ALA A 91 -16.16 -10.18 -15.54
CA ALA A 91 -17.42 -9.73 -14.95
C ALA A 91 -17.21 -8.52 -14.03
N ARG A 92 -18.15 -7.58 -14.04
CA ARG A 92 -18.17 -6.46 -13.10
C ARG A 92 -18.88 -6.88 -11.82
N LYS A 93 -18.29 -6.56 -10.67
CA LYS A 93 -18.88 -6.77 -9.35
C LYS A 93 -18.84 -5.46 -8.56
N SER A 94 -19.93 -5.13 -7.89
CA SER A 94 -20.03 -4.00 -6.97
C SER A 94 -19.81 -4.48 -5.55
N ILE A 95 -18.94 -3.80 -4.81
CA ILE A 95 -18.69 -4.02 -3.39
C ILE A 95 -19.16 -2.78 -2.66
N GLU A 96 -20.15 -2.95 -1.81
CA GLU A 96 -20.73 -1.86 -1.03
C GLU A 96 -20.03 -1.77 0.32
N VAL A 97 -19.33 -0.67 0.56
CA VAL A 97 -18.65 -0.36 1.85
C VAL A 97 -19.56 0.56 2.65
N SER A 98 -20.55 -0.01 3.30
CA SER A 98 -21.59 0.66 4.07
C SER A 98 -22.12 -0.28 5.16
N PRO A 99 -22.43 0.23 6.37
CA PRO A 99 -23.09 -0.58 7.42
C PRO A 99 -24.43 -1.20 6.99
N ALA A 100 -25.06 -0.68 5.94
CA ALA A 100 -26.27 -1.25 5.37
C ALA A 100 -26.01 -2.54 4.56
N SER A 101 -24.77 -2.77 4.13
CA SER A 101 -24.41 -3.98 3.38
C SER A 101 -24.24 -5.19 4.31
N PRO A 102 -24.85 -6.35 3.99
CA PRO A 102 -24.70 -7.57 4.79
C PRO A 102 -23.27 -8.14 4.77
N ASP A 103 -22.44 -7.71 3.82
CA ASP A 103 -21.05 -8.15 3.66
C ASP A 103 -20.05 -7.21 4.33
N PHE A 104 -20.49 -6.03 4.79
CA PHE A 104 -19.65 -5.07 5.48
C PHE A 104 -19.29 -5.56 6.90
N ILE A 105 -18.05 -5.29 7.29
CA ILE A 105 -17.59 -5.45 8.67
C ILE A 105 -16.94 -4.16 9.16
N ALA A 106 -17.41 -3.62 10.29
CA ALA A 106 -16.76 -2.52 10.94
C ALA A 106 -15.44 -2.99 11.58
N ILE A 107 -14.43 -2.14 11.61
CA ILE A 107 -13.12 -2.48 12.20
C ILE A 107 -13.24 -2.88 13.69
N ALA A 108 -14.21 -2.31 14.39
CA ALA A 108 -14.47 -2.62 15.80
C ALA A 108 -15.01 -4.04 16.02
N ASP A 109 -15.61 -4.64 15.01
CA ASP A 109 -16.20 -5.99 15.07
C ASP A 109 -15.20 -7.08 14.66
N VAL A 110 -14.02 -6.70 14.16
CA VAL A 110 -12.98 -7.65 13.75
C VAL A 110 -12.18 -8.10 14.98
N PRO A 111 -12.01 -9.41 15.21
CA PRO A 111 -11.23 -9.91 16.35
C PRO A 111 -9.81 -9.35 16.38
N PRO A 112 -9.33 -8.83 17.53
CA PRO A 112 -7.99 -8.25 17.63
C PRO A 112 -6.87 -9.20 17.24
N LEU A 113 -7.06 -10.51 17.47
CA LEU A 113 -6.10 -11.54 17.08
C LEU A 113 -5.97 -11.64 15.56
N PHE A 114 -7.09 -11.54 14.84
CA PHE A 114 -7.08 -11.53 13.37
C PHE A 114 -6.32 -10.31 12.84
N ILE A 115 -6.61 -9.12 13.39
CA ILE A 115 -5.89 -7.89 13.01
C ILE A 115 -4.38 -8.06 13.21
N ARG A 116 -3.96 -8.57 14.37
CA ARG A 116 -2.52 -8.82 14.63
C ARG A 116 -1.91 -9.79 13.63
N ALA A 117 -2.59 -10.88 13.34
CA ALA A 117 -2.10 -11.89 12.39
C ALA A 117 -1.97 -11.30 10.98
N LEU A 118 -2.98 -10.53 10.54
CA LEU A 118 -2.95 -9.81 9.26
C LEU A 118 -1.77 -8.84 9.17
N LEU A 119 -1.57 -8.02 10.21
CA LEU A 119 -0.47 -7.05 10.22
C LEU A 119 0.89 -7.73 10.19
N ILE A 120 1.09 -8.81 10.96
CA ILE A 120 2.35 -9.57 10.93
C ILE A 120 2.60 -10.18 9.53
N ALA A 121 1.55 -10.63 8.86
CA ALA A 121 1.67 -11.25 7.54
C ALA A 121 1.93 -10.23 6.42
N GLU A 122 1.23 -9.09 6.44
CA GLU A 122 1.18 -8.16 5.32
C GLU A 122 2.00 -6.88 5.55
N ASP A 123 1.99 -6.34 6.80
CA ASP A 123 2.53 -5.01 7.08
C ASP A 123 2.75 -4.80 8.58
N SER A 124 3.83 -5.36 9.13
CA SER A 124 4.07 -5.36 10.58
C SER A 124 4.26 -3.96 11.17
N ALA A 125 4.68 -3.00 10.37
CA ALA A 125 4.90 -1.61 10.76
C ALA A 125 3.74 -0.68 10.37
N PHE A 126 2.57 -1.22 10.02
CA PHE A 126 1.41 -0.48 9.49
C PHE A 126 1.11 0.82 10.25
N PHE A 127 1.12 0.78 11.57
CA PHE A 127 0.77 1.95 12.39
C PHE A 127 1.88 3.00 12.52
N SER A 128 3.11 2.70 12.09
CA SER A 128 4.28 3.57 12.28
C SER A 128 4.79 4.28 11.03
N HIS A 129 4.47 3.77 9.83
CA HIS A 129 4.91 4.39 8.59
C HIS A 129 3.83 5.28 7.94
N PRO A 130 4.20 6.27 7.09
CA PRO A 130 3.27 7.22 6.46
C PRO A 130 2.61 6.70 5.16
N GLY A 131 2.43 5.39 5.00
CA GLY A 131 1.82 4.76 3.83
C GLY A 131 2.78 3.91 3.01
N ILE A 132 4.09 4.12 3.15
CA ILE A 132 5.13 3.26 2.58
C ILE A 132 6.15 2.89 3.65
N ASP A 133 6.67 1.69 3.55
CA ASP A 133 7.76 1.20 4.40
C ASP A 133 8.88 0.64 3.52
N LEU A 134 9.99 1.36 3.45
CA LEU A 134 11.18 0.95 2.72
C LEU A 134 12.15 0.14 3.59
N THR A 135 11.94 0.10 4.90
CA THR A 135 12.81 -0.60 5.85
C THR A 135 12.71 -2.12 5.71
N GLU A 136 11.55 -2.63 5.26
CA GLU A 136 11.33 -4.04 4.99
C GLU A 136 11.85 -4.51 3.61
N MET A 137 12.21 -3.59 2.70
CA MET A 137 12.68 -3.94 1.35
C MET A 137 13.92 -4.83 1.33
N PRO A 138 14.98 -4.56 2.12
CA PRO A 138 16.18 -5.40 2.12
C PRO A 138 15.88 -6.85 2.48
N ARG A 139 15.04 -7.05 3.50
CA ARG A 139 14.62 -8.38 3.94
C ARG A 139 13.81 -9.10 2.88
N ALA A 140 12.90 -8.41 2.19
CA ALA A 140 12.13 -8.99 1.11
C ALA A 140 13.03 -9.40 -0.07
N ILE A 141 14.02 -8.56 -0.43
CA ILE A 141 15.00 -8.85 -1.47
C ILE A 141 15.82 -10.10 -1.09
N ALA A 142 16.35 -10.16 0.13
CA ALA A 142 17.16 -11.29 0.60
C ALA A 142 16.38 -12.62 0.56
N ILE A 143 15.13 -12.63 1.02
CA ILE A 143 14.25 -13.82 0.97
C ILE A 143 14.00 -14.23 -0.48
N ASN A 144 13.71 -13.29 -1.37
CA ASN A 144 13.42 -13.55 -2.77
C ASN A 144 14.66 -14.09 -3.52
N MET A 145 15.84 -13.55 -3.23
CA MET A 145 17.10 -14.05 -3.76
C MET A 145 17.41 -15.47 -3.27
N ALA A 146 17.26 -15.72 -1.97
CA ALA A 146 17.53 -17.04 -1.40
C ALA A 146 16.61 -18.14 -1.93
N ARG A 147 15.36 -17.79 -2.28
CA ARG A 147 14.36 -18.73 -2.79
C ARG A 147 14.25 -18.77 -4.32
N GLY A 148 14.98 -17.92 -5.03
CA GLY A 148 14.97 -17.86 -6.50
C GLY A 148 13.64 -17.38 -7.09
N GLY A 149 12.88 -16.52 -6.39
CA GLY A 149 11.60 -16.03 -6.89
C GLY A 149 10.96 -14.97 -6.00
N ALA A 150 9.79 -14.48 -6.40
CA ALA A 150 9.04 -13.44 -5.69
C ALA A 150 8.13 -14.05 -4.59
N PHE A 151 8.70 -14.43 -3.47
CA PHE A 151 7.98 -15.06 -2.34
C PHE A 151 7.52 -14.06 -1.28
N ARG A 152 8.21 -12.93 -1.12
CA ARG A 152 7.87 -11.89 -0.15
C ARG A 152 7.68 -10.55 -0.87
N GLY A 153 6.53 -9.93 -0.67
CA GLY A 153 6.27 -8.54 -1.06
C GLY A 153 6.81 -7.55 -0.02
N ALA A 154 7.08 -6.33 -0.47
CA ALA A 154 7.42 -5.19 0.39
C ALA A 154 6.38 -4.07 0.24
N SER A 155 5.17 -4.39 -0.21
CA SER A 155 4.09 -3.40 -0.33
C SER A 155 3.27 -3.38 0.95
N THR A 156 3.04 -2.19 1.48
CA THR A 156 2.22 -1.97 2.68
C THR A 156 0.73 -2.22 2.40
N ILE A 157 -0.06 -2.37 3.46
CA ILE A 157 -1.53 -2.44 3.37
C ILE A 157 -2.09 -1.21 2.65
N THR A 158 -1.56 -0.01 2.94
CA THR A 158 -1.99 1.24 2.28
C THR A 158 -1.68 1.23 0.78
N GLN A 159 -0.53 0.71 0.35
CA GLN A 159 -0.20 0.54 -1.06
C GLN A 159 -1.11 -0.49 -1.76
N GLN A 160 -1.42 -1.59 -1.09
CA GLN A 160 -2.35 -2.59 -1.59
C GLN A 160 -3.76 -2.00 -1.74
N LEU A 161 -4.21 -1.20 -0.76
CA LEU A 161 -5.48 -0.49 -0.82
C LEU A 161 -5.51 0.52 -1.98
N ALA A 162 -4.48 1.37 -2.11
CA ALA A 162 -4.36 2.34 -3.19
C ALA A 162 -4.43 1.67 -4.57
N LYS A 163 -3.70 0.57 -4.74
CA LYS A 163 -3.74 -0.23 -5.95
C LYS A 163 -5.15 -0.74 -6.27
N ASN A 164 -5.84 -1.31 -5.28
CA ASN A 164 -7.16 -1.89 -5.50
C ASN A 164 -8.24 -0.83 -5.77
N LEU A 165 -8.15 0.34 -5.14
CA LEU A 165 -9.14 1.41 -5.31
C LEU A 165 -9.01 2.18 -6.62
N TYR A 166 -7.78 2.44 -7.10
CA TYR A 166 -7.54 3.49 -8.10
C TYR A 166 -6.76 3.03 -9.33
N LEU A 167 -6.16 1.82 -9.32
CA LEU A 167 -5.20 1.46 -10.36
C LEU A 167 -5.61 0.20 -11.12
N THR A 168 -5.13 0.12 -12.37
CA THR A 168 -5.30 -1.06 -13.21
C THR A 168 -4.32 -2.18 -12.82
N ARG A 169 -4.55 -3.38 -13.36
CA ARG A 169 -3.68 -4.55 -13.11
C ARG A 169 -2.35 -4.52 -13.88
N GLU A 170 -2.16 -3.57 -14.80
CA GLU A 170 -0.92 -3.45 -15.55
C GLU A 170 0.28 -3.19 -14.61
N LYS A 171 1.38 -3.88 -14.89
CA LYS A 171 2.64 -3.67 -14.16
C LYS A 171 3.50 -2.66 -14.92
N SER A 172 3.56 -1.42 -14.44
CA SER A 172 4.39 -0.36 -14.99
C SER A 172 4.97 0.50 -13.87
N LEU A 173 6.09 1.18 -14.16
CA LEU A 173 6.67 2.18 -13.24
C LEU A 173 5.67 3.30 -12.96
N GLN A 174 4.96 3.75 -13.99
CA GLN A 174 3.89 4.74 -13.86
C GLN A 174 2.85 4.33 -12.84
N ARG A 175 2.34 3.11 -12.93
CA ARG A 175 1.37 2.58 -11.97
C ARG A 175 1.95 2.59 -10.55
N LYS A 176 3.24 2.23 -10.39
CA LYS A 176 3.87 2.21 -9.07
C LYS A 176 4.04 3.61 -8.47
N LEU A 177 4.38 4.61 -9.29
CA LEU A 177 4.43 6.01 -8.83
C LEU A 177 3.06 6.55 -8.42
N ARG A 178 2.00 6.22 -9.18
CA ARG A 178 0.62 6.54 -8.79
C ARG A 178 0.22 5.84 -7.49
N GLU A 179 0.57 4.57 -7.33
CA GLU A 179 0.33 3.80 -6.11
C GLU A 179 0.95 4.50 -4.89
N LEU A 180 2.20 4.97 -5.00
CA LEU A 180 2.87 5.70 -3.93
C LEU A 180 2.14 7.01 -3.59
N SER A 181 1.81 7.81 -4.59
CA SER A 181 1.07 9.06 -4.43
C SER A 181 -0.29 8.84 -3.74
N TYR A 182 -1.09 7.89 -4.22
CA TYR A 182 -2.37 7.55 -3.61
C TYR A 182 -2.24 6.98 -2.19
N SER A 183 -1.16 6.26 -1.89
CA SER A 183 -0.90 5.77 -0.54
C SER A 183 -0.74 6.91 0.45
N PHE A 184 0.08 7.91 0.11
CA PHE A 184 0.22 9.11 0.94
C PHE A 184 -1.08 9.91 1.06
N LEU A 185 -1.84 10.04 -0.04
CA LEU A 185 -3.13 10.73 -0.04
C LEU A 185 -4.15 10.04 0.86
N LEU A 186 -4.21 8.70 0.84
CA LEU A 186 -5.06 7.91 1.72
C LEU A 186 -4.70 8.14 3.19
N GLU A 187 -3.42 8.06 3.55
CA GLU A 187 -2.95 8.30 4.92
C GLU A 187 -3.29 9.72 5.40
N ALA A 188 -3.06 10.72 4.56
CA ALA A 188 -3.38 12.13 4.88
C ALA A 188 -4.89 12.43 4.91
N THR A 189 -5.73 11.47 4.51
CA THR A 189 -7.18 11.68 4.38
C THR A 189 -8.01 10.83 5.33
N LEU A 190 -7.64 9.56 5.54
CA LEU A 190 -8.48 8.58 6.23
C LEU A 190 -7.99 8.26 7.65
N GLY A 191 -6.68 8.22 7.85
CA GLY A 191 -6.08 7.62 9.05
C GLY A 191 -6.11 6.09 9.05
N LYS A 192 -5.27 5.48 9.88
CA LYS A 192 -4.96 4.05 9.89
C LYS A 192 -6.18 3.13 10.09
N GLN A 193 -7.06 3.47 11.01
CA GLN A 193 -8.24 2.63 11.28
C GLN A 193 -9.16 2.54 10.07
N ARG A 194 -9.46 3.69 9.43
CA ARG A 194 -10.32 3.68 8.24
C ARG A 194 -9.66 3.01 7.04
N ILE A 195 -8.34 3.17 6.85
CA ILE A 195 -7.59 2.45 5.82
C ILE A 195 -7.75 0.95 6.01
N LEU A 196 -7.55 0.45 7.22
CA LEU A 196 -7.67 -0.97 7.53
C LEU A 196 -9.10 -1.48 7.36
N GLU A 197 -10.10 -0.71 7.80
CA GLU A 197 -11.50 -1.05 7.62
C GLU A 197 -11.87 -1.17 6.13
N VAL A 198 -11.50 -0.18 5.31
CA VAL A 198 -11.75 -0.23 3.87
C VAL A 198 -11.02 -1.40 3.24
N TYR A 199 -9.75 -1.61 3.60
CA TYR A 199 -8.95 -2.74 3.12
C TYR A 199 -9.66 -4.08 3.36
N LEU A 200 -10.09 -4.34 4.59
CA LEU A 200 -10.77 -5.59 4.97
C LEU A 200 -12.07 -5.83 4.20
N ASN A 201 -12.75 -4.75 3.79
CA ASN A 201 -14.02 -4.84 3.07
C ASN A 201 -13.88 -4.97 1.56
N ILE A 202 -12.74 -4.58 0.94
CA ILE A 202 -12.63 -4.59 -0.52
C ILE A 202 -11.56 -5.52 -1.08
N ILE A 203 -10.60 -5.99 -0.25
CA ILE A 203 -9.52 -6.84 -0.76
C ILE A 203 -10.04 -8.19 -1.25
N GLU A 204 -9.42 -8.73 -2.29
CA GLU A 204 -9.70 -10.07 -2.81
C GLU A 204 -8.98 -11.12 -1.95
N TRP A 205 -9.74 -11.97 -1.26
CA TRP A 205 -9.25 -13.08 -0.41
C TRP A 205 -9.16 -14.41 -1.15
N GLY A 206 -9.66 -14.47 -2.35
CA GLY A 206 -9.64 -15.63 -3.25
C GLY A 206 -10.29 -15.24 -4.58
N PRO A 207 -10.20 -16.07 -5.63
CA PRO A 207 -10.71 -15.72 -6.95
C PRO A 207 -12.17 -15.26 -6.93
N GLY A 208 -12.41 -13.95 -7.16
CA GLY A 208 -13.74 -13.34 -7.14
C GLY A 208 -14.38 -13.16 -5.76
N LEU A 209 -13.65 -13.44 -4.67
CA LEU A 209 -14.11 -13.38 -3.30
C LEU A 209 -13.55 -12.12 -2.62
N TYR A 210 -14.37 -11.12 -2.43
CA TYR A 210 -13.98 -9.80 -1.90
C TYR A 210 -14.60 -9.57 -0.52
N GLY A 211 -13.81 -9.00 0.40
CA GLY A 211 -14.22 -8.67 1.75
C GLY A 211 -14.02 -9.80 2.76
N LEU A 212 -13.70 -9.41 4.00
CA LEU A 212 -13.40 -10.35 5.08
C LEU A 212 -14.59 -11.23 5.45
N ARG A 213 -15.79 -10.62 5.58
CA ARG A 213 -17.00 -11.35 5.98
C ARG A 213 -17.40 -12.43 4.97
N PRO A 214 -17.47 -12.14 3.65
CA PRO A 214 -17.67 -13.19 2.64
C PRO A 214 -16.58 -14.26 2.66
N ALA A 215 -15.32 -13.87 2.90
CA ALA A 215 -14.20 -14.81 2.99
C ALA A 215 -14.35 -15.76 4.19
N ALA A 216 -14.69 -15.23 5.37
CA ALA A 216 -14.89 -16.03 6.57
C ALA A 216 -16.03 -17.06 6.40
N ARG A 217 -17.15 -16.64 5.82
CA ARG A 217 -18.28 -17.53 5.48
C ARG A 217 -17.85 -18.62 4.49
N HIS A 218 -17.10 -18.24 3.44
CA HIS A 218 -16.70 -19.17 2.39
C HIS A 218 -15.70 -20.23 2.87
N TYR A 219 -14.68 -19.83 3.62
CA TYR A 219 -13.59 -20.74 4.01
C TYR A 219 -13.84 -21.47 5.33
N PHE A 220 -14.62 -20.88 6.23
CA PHE A 220 -14.76 -21.38 7.59
C PHE A 220 -16.20 -21.63 8.02
N ASP A 221 -17.19 -21.26 7.19
CA ASP A 221 -18.63 -21.30 7.51
C ASP A 221 -18.95 -20.57 8.83
N LYS A 222 -18.29 -19.42 9.03
CA LYS A 222 -18.38 -18.60 10.24
C LYS A 222 -18.43 -17.11 9.92
N GLU A 223 -18.97 -16.36 10.85
CA GLU A 223 -18.75 -14.90 10.89
C GLU A 223 -17.32 -14.61 11.39
N PRO A 224 -16.73 -13.49 10.95
CA PRO A 224 -15.39 -13.09 11.36
C PRO A 224 -15.26 -12.85 12.85
#